data_2dafbe10f71293253148ceffc9ad3189
#
_entry.id   2dafbe10f71293253148ceffc9ad3189
#
_cell.length_a   1.000
_cell.length_b   1.000
_cell.length_c   1.000
_cell.angle_alpha   90.00
_cell.angle_beta   90.00
_cell.angle_gamma   90.00
#
_symmetry.space_group_name_H-M   'P 1'
#
loop_
_entity.id
_entity.type
_entity.pdbx_description
1 polymer ?
#
loop_
_entity_poly.entity_id
_entity_poly.type
_entity_poly.pdbx_seq_one_letter_code
_entity_poly.pdbx_strand_id
1 'polypeptide(L)'
;MITEGTMSTDTRSRTWTLPGLEVTEVTLPVPLDHEDDTSARLELFARIYADPEGTDRPYLVYLQGGPGSEAPRSVGPDSPPWLARALREHRVIMLDQRGTGRSTPVGPDVALPEGAIDGAATLREATPAQQAQYLTHFRADAIVRDAELLREHLGVDTWSLLGQSFGGFTTLRYLSAAAASVETALFTGGIPSLGPDMESVYRTTWEGMAARSERHWARFPGDRDRMRVLVDRAEAGRLRLPGGQKVGVERLRRIGMLLGRSQGQEQLHHLLGLDPDSPAFAHDLAGALPFGGRNPIYAVIHESCWADGTVTDWAAERAMPGTVREDPTLLAGEHVHRELFTEDPELQVWAEAAELLAQHPWPRLYDEDALRAADVPGAAAVYYDDAYVPREYSMATAALLPRLRTWVTSEYEHGGLRSSGQGVLDHLLDLAKGRREA
;
A
#
# COMPACT_ATOMS: atom_id res chain seq x y z
N MET A 1 9.04 -28.39 -16.79
CA MET A 1 7.82 -29.01 -17.37
C MET A 1 6.66 -28.18 -16.85
N ILE A 2 5.79 -27.72 -17.73
CA ILE A 2 4.62 -26.92 -17.33
C ILE A 2 3.44 -27.89 -17.25
N THR A 3 2.84 -28.05 -16.07
CA THR A 3 1.62 -28.83 -15.91
C THR A 3 0.43 -27.87 -15.76
N GLU A 4 -0.53 -27.94 -16.67
CA GLU A 4 -1.81 -27.24 -16.57
C GLU A 4 -2.82 -28.17 -15.90
N GLY A 5 -3.34 -27.75 -14.75
CA GLY A 5 -4.45 -28.41 -14.05
C GLY A 5 -5.73 -27.61 -14.22
N THR A 6 -6.75 -28.20 -14.81
CA THR A 6 -8.08 -27.60 -14.97
C THR A 6 -8.96 -28.05 -13.80
N MET A 7 -9.32 -27.09 -12.90
CA MET A 7 -10.38 -27.27 -11.91
C MET A 7 -11.41 -26.17 -12.14
N SER A 8 -12.69 -26.51 -12.32
CA SER A 8 -13.83 -25.63 -12.62
C SER A 8 -13.62 -24.73 -13.85
N THR A 9 -14.63 -24.48 -14.64
CA THR A 9 -14.54 -23.82 -15.96
C THR A 9 -13.92 -22.42 -15.96
N ASP A 10 -13.70 -21.79 -14.78
CA ASP A 10 -13.23 -20.41 -14.65
C ASP A 10 -11.93 -20.23 -13.84
N THR A 11 -11.48 -21.24 -13.08
CA THR A 11 -10.24 -21.15 -12.31
C THR A 11 -9.07 -21.72 -13.08
N ARG A 12 -7.96 -21.00 -13.12
CA ARG A 12 -6.74 -21.41 -13.83
C ARG A 12 -5.59 -21.53 -12.84
N SER A 13 -4.84 -22.64 -12.91
CA SER A 13 -3.62 -22.85 -12.15
C SER A 13 -2.49 -23.29 -13.05
N ARG A 14 -1.29 -22.79 -12.80
CA ARG A 14 -0.09 -23.11 -13.56
C ARG A 14 1.11 -23.19 -12.63
N THR A 15 1.85 -24.30 -12.68
CA THR A 15 3.08 -24.48 -11.90
C THR A 15 4.31 -24.55 -12.80
N TRP A 16 5.38 -23.89 -12.37
CA TRP A 16 6.68 -23.87 -13.04
C TRP A 16 7.81 -23.63 -12.01
N THR A 17 9.07 -23.70 -12.44
CA THR A 17 10.20 -23.57 -11.52
C THR A 17 11.14 -22.43 -11.93
N LEU A 18 11.67 -21.75 -10.90
CA LEU A 18 12.88 -20.92 -10.97
C LEU A 18 13.99 -21.62 -10.20
N PRO A 19 15.27 -21.24 -10.38
CA PRO A 19 16.33 -21.75 -9.52
C PRO A 19 16.02 -21.54 -8.03
N GLY A 20 15.84 -22.65 -7.29
CA GLY A 20 15.52 -22.64 -5.86
C GLY A 20 14.07 -22.29 -5.49
N LEU A 21 13.16 -22.23 -6.46
CA LEU A 21 11.73 -21.96 -6.21
C LEU A 21 10.84 -22.84 -7.09
N GLU A 22 9.79 -23.40 -6.49
CA GLU A 22 8.58 -23.78 -7.20
C GLU A 22 7.60 -22.62 -7.17
N VAL A 23 6.97 -22.30 -8.30
CA VAL A 23 6.05 -21.19 -8.47
C VAL A 23 4.73 -21.71 -8.99
N THR A 24 3.66 -21.52 -8.23
CA THR A 24 2.30 -21.80 -8.69
C THR A 24 1.54 -20.48 -8.85
N GLU A 25 1.07 -20.22 -10.05
CA GLU A 25 0.16 -19.11 -10.34
C GLU A 25 -1.28 -19.61 -10.24
N VAL A 26 -2.14 -18.86 -9.55
CA VAL A 26 -3.56 -19.13 -9.42
C VAL A 26 -4.33 -17.90 -9.87
N THR A 27 -5.35 -18.10 -10.70
CA THR A 27 -6.32 -17.06 -11.05
C THR A 27 -7.71 -17.61 -10.80
N LEU A 28 -8.55 -16.89 -10.05
CA LEU A 28 -9.91 -17.27 -9.76
C LEU A 28 -10.85 -16.07 -9.89
N PRO A 29 -12.13 -16.28 -10.31
CA PRO A 29 -13.12 -15.22 -10.36
C PRO A 29 -13.62 -14.87 -8.96
N VAL A 30 -13.66 -13.57 -8.64
CA VAL A 30 -14.22 -13.05 -7.40
C VAL A 30 -15.29 -12.00 -7.72
N PRO A 31 -16.32 -11.80 -6.90
CA PRO A 31 -17.33 -10.76 -7.18
C PRO A 31 -16.71 -9.35 -7.06
N LEU A 32 -17.15 -8.43 -7.91
CA LEU A 32 -16.85 -7.01 -7.75
C LEU A 32 -17.45 -6.51 -6.43
N ASP A 33 -18.73 -6.75 -6.23
CA ASP A 33 -19.43 -6.50 -4.98
C ASP A 33 -19.73 -7.84 -4.27
N HIS A 34 -19.15 -8.01 -3.10
CA HIS A 34 -19.35 -9.21 -2.28
C HIS A 34 -20.72 -9.28 -1.57
N GLU A 35 -21.52 -8.22 -1.62
CA GLU A 35 -22.89 -8.19 -1.09
C GLU A 35 -23.93 -8.52 -2.17
N ASP A 36 -23.51 -8.62 -3.45
CA ASP A 36 -24.37 -8.90 -4.59
C ASP A 36 -23.87 -10.12 -5.37
N ASP A 37 -24.52 -11.25 -5.23
CA ASP A 37 -24.18 -12.49 -5.92
C ASP A 37 -24.29 -12.39 -7.46
N THR A 38 -25.02 -11.38 -7.96
CA THR A 38 -25.18 -11.11 -9.39
C THR A 38 -24.17 -10.12 -9.95
N SER A 39 -23.31 -9.57 -9.11
CA SER A 39 -22.32 -8.57 -9.54
C SER A 39 -21.31 -9.14 -10.54
N ALA A 40 -20.72 -8.25 -11.33
CA ALA A 40 -19.63 -8.59 -12.24
C ALA A 40 -18.48 -9.33 -11.51
N ARG A 41 -17.73 -10.13 -12.26
CA ARG A 41 -16.59 -10.89 -11.71
C ARG A 41 -15.28 -10.24 -12.08
N LEU A 42 -14.43 -10.04 -11.07
CA LEU A 42 -13.03 -9.70 -11.24
C LEU A 42 -12.18 -10.97 -11.32
N GLU A 43 -11.04 -10.92 -11.99
CA GLU A 43 -10.00 -11.94 -11.84
C GLU A 43 -9.14 -11.59 -10.62
N LEU A 44 -9.05 -12.50 -9.66
CA LEU A 44 -8.07 -12.44 -8.57
C LEU A 44 -6.87 -13.31 -8.94
N PHE A 45 -5.68 -12.76 -8.81
CA PHE A 45 -4.44 -13.43 -9.15
C PHE A 45 -3.49 -13.52 -7.94
N ALA A 46 -2.89 -14.69 -7.74
CA ALA A 46 -1.86 -14.91 -6.74
C ALA A 46 -0.70 -15.74 -7.29
N ARG A 47 0.51 -15.48 -6.79
CA ARG A 47 1.68 -16.34 -6.96
C ARG A 47 2.00 -17.01 -5.64
N ILE A 48 2.15 -18.32 -5.66
CA ILE A 48 2.58 -19.12 -4.51
C ILE A 48 4.02 -19.53 -4.77
N TYR A 49 4.90 -19.10 -3.89
CA TYR A 49 6.31 -19.49 -3.91
C TYR A 49 6.56 -20.55 -2.84
N ALA A 50 7.20 -21.66 -3.23
CA ALA A 50 7.61 -22.71 -2.33
C ALA A 50 9.10 -23.04 -2.52
N ASP A 51 9.76 -23.39 -1.44
CA ASP A 51 10.99 -24.15 -1.50
C ASP A 51 10.67 -25.52 -2.11
N PRO A 52 11.43 -26.02 -3.10
CA PRO A 52 11.18 -27.35 -3.68
C PRO A 52 11.11 -28.51 -2.68
N GLU A 53 11.77 -28.36 -1.51
CA GLU A 53 11.73 -29.33 -0.42
C GLU A 53 10.68 -28.99 0.66
N GLY A 54 9.80 -28.02 0.39
CA GLY A 54 8.83 -27.49 1.36
C GLY A 54 7.46 -27.20 0.74
N THR A 55 7.05 -27.96 -0.26
CA THR A 55 5.77 -27.79 -0.97
C THR A 55 4.54 -28.18 -0.15
N ASP A 56 4.73 -28.78 1.02
CA ASP A 56 3.72 -29.17 2.01
C ASP A 56 3.64 -28.21 3.22
N ARG A 57 4.53 -27.22 3.31
CA ARG A 57 4.53 -26.23 4.41
C ARG A 57 3.25 -25.41 4.44
N PRO A 58 2.84 -24.87 5.61
CA PRO A 58 1.67 -24.00 5.72
C PRO A 58 1.83 -22.72 4.87
N TYR A 59 0.75 -22.02 4.62
CA TYR A 59 0.78 -20.79 3.84
C TYR A 59 1.05 -19.54 4.71
N LEU A 60 1.82 -18.62 4.16
CA LEU A 60 1.95 -17.23 4.61
C LEU A 60 1.50 -16.31 3.48
N VAL A 61 0.42 -15.55 3.69
CA VAL A 61 -0.05 -14.57 2.71
C VAL A 61 0.64 -13.24 2.95
N TYR A 62 1.32 -12.75 1.94
CA TYR A 62 1.86 -11.40 1.94
C TYR A 62 0.84 -10.41 1.40
N LEU A 63 0.45 -9.46 2.24
CA LEU A 63 -0.44 -8.36 1.92
C LEU A 63 0.40 -7.10 1.68
N GLN A 64 0.38 -6.65 0.42
CA GLN A 64 1.18 -5.53 -0.06
C GLN A 64 0.62 -4.20 0.45
N GLY A 65 1.53 -3.26 0.71
CA GLY A 65 1.21 -1.87 1.03
C GLY A 65 0.81 -1.04 -0.20
N GLY A 66 0.58 0.22 0.02
CA GLY A 66 0.10 1.20 -0.93
C GLY A 66 -1.05 1.97 -0.30
N PRO A 67 -2.29 1.83 -0.81
CA PRO A 67 -2.90 0.83 -1.71
C PRO A 67 -2.42 0.90 -3.16
N GLY A 68 -2.87 -0.06 -3.98
CA GLY A 68 -2.76 0.05 -5.44
C GLY A 68 -1.50 -0.52 -6.08
N SER A 69 -0.62 -1.16 -5.30
CA SER A 69 0.52 -1.89 -5.86
C SER A 69 0.31 -3.40 -5.79
N GLU A 70 0.73 -4.09 -6.85
CA GLU A 70 0.78 -5.55 -6.85
C GLU A 70 1.87 -6.07 -5.90
N ALA A 71 1.75 -7.34 -5.50
CA ALA A 71 2.76 -8.02 -4.72
C ALA A 71 4.10 -8.17 -5.48
N PRO A 72 5.24 -8.23 -4.78
CA PRO A 72 6.55 -8.39 -5.42
C PRO A 72 6.62 -9.63 -6.32
N ARG A 73 7.26 -9.47 -7.49
CA ARG A 73 7.56 -10.56 -8.42
C ARG A 73 8.95 -11.08 -8.12
N SER A 74 9.02 -12.27 -7.53
CA SER A 74 10.30 -12.87 -7.17
C SER A 74 11.00 -13.44 -8.40
N VAL A 75 12.30 -13.21 -8.48
CA VAL A 75 13.19 -13.76 -9.50
C VAL A 75 14.11 -14.85 -8.94
N GLY A 76 13.99 -15.15 -7.66
CA GLY A 76 14.73 -16.13 -6.92
C GLY A 76 14.33 -16.10 -5.44
N PRO A 77 14.81 -17.03 -4.60
CA PRO A 77 14.40 -17.16 -3.22
C PRO A 77 14.76 -15.93 -2.34
N ASP A 78 15.76 -15.13 -2.74
CA ASP A 78 16.21 -13.94 -2.01
C ASP A 78 15.60 -12.63 -2.55
N SER A 79 14.57 -12.70 -3.39
CA SER A 79 13.93 -11.53 -4.00
C SER A 79 12.40 -11.58 -3.82
N PRO A 80 11.82 -10.79 -2.90
CA PRO A 80 12.46 -9.81 -2.00
C PRO A 80 13.34 -10.49 -0.92
N PRO A 81 14.27 -9.77 -0.29
CA PRO A 81 15.27 -10.36 0.62
C PRO A 81 14.69 -11.16 1.79
N TRP A 82 13.52 -10.80 2.30
CA TRP A 82 12.84 -11.50 3.40
C TRP A 82 12.21 -12.84 2.97
N LEU A 83 12.01 -13.07 1.65
CA LEU A 83 11.32 -14.26 1.13
C LEU A 83 12.04 -15.55 1.55
N ALA A 84 13.37 -15.60 1.46
CA ALA A 84 14.14 -16.78 1.87
C ALA A 84 13.91 -17.15 3.32
N ARG A 85 13.67 -16.17 4.21
CA ARG A 85 13.33 -16.46 5.62
C ARG A 85 11.93 -17.07 5.74
N ALA A 86 10.97 -16.52 5.02
CA ALA A 86 9.60 -17.04 5.02
C ALA A 86 9.53 -18.48 4.49
N LEU A 87 10.24 -18.75 3.39
CA LEU A 87 10.27 -20.08 2.76
C LEU A 87 10.81 -21.21 3.63
N ARG A 88 11.59 -20.91 4.66
CA ARG A 88 12.06 -21.96 5.61
C ARG A 88 10.89 -22.65 6.35
N GLU A 89 9.79 -21.95 6.54
CA GLU A 89 8.67 -22.43 7.35
C GLU A 89 7.32 -22.40 6.60
N HIS A 90 7.24 -21.70 5.46
CA HIS A 90 5.97 -21.46 4.76
C HIS A 90 6.12 -21.59 3.24
N ARG A 91 5.00 -21.84 2.57
CA ARG A 91 4.77 -21.44 1.20
C ARG A 91 4.25 -20.01 1.22
N VAL A 92 4.77 -19.14 0.38
CA VAL A 92 4.44 -17.71 0.43
C VAL A 92 3.51 -17.34 -0.71
N ILE A 93 2.30 -16.87 -0.36
CA ILE A 93 1.33 -16.34 -1.31
C ILE A 93 1.58 -14.86 -1.50
N MET A 94 2.00 -14.47 -2.69
CA MET A 94 2.08 -13.09 -3.16
C MET A 94 0.77 -12.75 -3.86
N LEU A 95 -0.17 -12.16 -3.12
CA LEU A 95 -1.49 -11.79 -3.62
C LEU A 95 -1.41 -10.43 -4.32
N ASP A 96 -1.69 -10.40 -5.63
CA ASP A 96 -2.04 -9.15 -6.29
C ASP A 96 -3.43 -8.77 -5.79
N GLN A 97 -3.56 -7.76 -4.95
CA GLN A 97 -4.85 -7.31 -4.43
C GLN A 97 -5.72 -6.82 -5.59
N ARG A 98 -7.07 -6.92 -5.46
CA ARG A 98 -8.01 -6.45 -6.49
C ARG A 98 -7.62 -5.05 -6.99
N GLY A 99 -7.73 -4.83 -8.29
CA GLY A 99 -7.38 -3.57 -8.93
C GLY A 99 -5.88 -3.39 -9.22
N THR A 100 -5.04 -4.40 -8.91
CA THR A 100 -3.58 -4.30 -9.06
C THR A 100 -3.01 -5.46 -9.87
N GLY A 101 -1.85 -5.24 -10.48
CA GLY A 101 -1.07 -6.27 -11.15
C GLY A 101 -1.88 -7.07 -12.17
N ARG A 102 -2.13 -8.35 -11.88
CA ARG A 102 -2.94 -9.25 -12.70
C ARG A 102 -4.35 -9.49 -12.14
N SER A 103 -4.71 -8.83 -11.04
CA SER A 103 -6.04 -8.92 -10.41
C SER A 103 -6.96 -7.83 -10.93
N THR A 104 -7.43 -7.97 -12.17
CA THR A 104 -8.26 -6.98 -12.87
C THR A 104 -7.81 -5.54 -12.58
N PRO A 105 -6.69 -5.11 -13.15
CA PRO A 105 -6.04 -3.85 -12.76
C PRO A 105 -6.94 -2.65 -13.06
N VAL A 106 -6.97 -1.68 -12.16
CA VAL A 106 -7.65 -0.41 -12.38
C VAL A 106 -6.76 0.52 -13.22
N GLY A 107 -7.30 0.96 -14.34
CA GLY A 107 -6.69 1.95 -15.21
C GLY A 107 -7.75 2.58 -16.11
N PRO A 108 -7.56 3.82 -16.58
CA PRO A 108 -8.60 4.53 -17.35
C PRO A 108 -8.99 3.80 -18.63
N ASP A 109 -8.04 3.16 -19.29
CA ASP A 109 -8.21 2.52 -20.60
C ASP A 109 -8.18 0.97 -20.51
N VAL A 110 -8.23 0.42 -19.31
CA VAL A 110 -8.34 -1.02 -19.08
C VAL A 110 -9.80 -1.46 -19.32
N ALA A 111 -9.97 -2.54 -20.07
CA ALA A 111 -11.30 -3.11 -20.30
C ALA A 111 -11.94 -3.53 -18.98
N LEU A 112 -13.16 -3.08 -18.75
CA LEU A 112 -13.95 -3.47 -17.58
C LEU A 112 -14.47 -4.90 -17.75
N PRO A 113 -14.64 -5.65 -16.65
CA PRO A 113 -15.39 -6.90 -16.69
C PRO A 113 -16.81 -6.67 -17.19
N GLU A 114 -17.35 -7.67 -17.87
CA GLU A 114 -18.73 -7.63 -18.38
C GLU A 114 -19.72 -7.36 -17.24
N GLY A 115 -20.60 -6.38 -17.43
CA GLY A 115 -21.60 -5.98 -16.44
C GLY A 115 -21.07 -5.16 -15.26
N ALA A 116 -19.80 -4.78 -15.24
CA ALA A 116 -19.24 -3.98 -14.14
C ALA A 116 -19.77 -2.55 -14.09
N ILE A 117 -19.99 -1.95 -15.28
CA ILE A 117 -20.59 -0.62 -15.43
C ILE A 117 -21.47 -0.62 -16.69
N ASP A 118 -22.74 -0.26 -16.53
CA ASP A 118 -23.65 -0.16 -17.66
C ASP A 118 -23.23 0.96 -18.62
N GLY A 119 -23.08 0.60 -19.89
CA GLY A 119 -22.83 1.55 -20.98
C GLY A 119 -21.39 2.03 -21.09
N ALA A 120 -20.43 1.48 -20.34
CA ALA A 120 -19.01 1.81 -20.43
C ALA A 120 -18.16 0.54 -20.56
N ALA A 121 -17.24 0.52 -21.53
CA ALA A 121 -16.27 -0.55 -21.70
C ALA A 121 -14.96 -0.30 -20.93
N THR A 122 -14.71 0.94 -20.55
CA THR A 122 -13.53 1.37 -19.78
C THR A 122 -13.93 2.41 -18.73
N LEU A 123 -13.06 2.63 -17.73
CA LEU A 123 -13.31 3.69 -16.73
C LEU A 123 -13.23 5.10 -17.34
N ARG A 124 -12.51 5.29 -18.44
CA ARG A 124 -12.51 6.57 -19.16
C ARG A 124 -13.87 6.92 -19.80
N GLU A 125 -14.62 5.91 -20.23
CA GLU A 125 -15.95 6.07 -20.82
C GLU A 125 -17.04 6.23 -19.75
N ALA A 126 -16.78 5.77 -18.54
CA ALA A 126 -17.69 5.86 -17.42
C ALA A 126 -17.84 7.32 -16.93
N THR A 127 -19.02 7.65 -16.45
CA THR A 127 -19.25 8.92 -15.75
C THR A 127 -18.46 8.96 -14.43
N PRO A 128 -18.15 10.16 -13.90
CA PRO A 128 -17.46 10.28 -12.59
C PRO A 128 -18.20 9.55 -11.45
N ALA A 129 -19.53 9.55 -11.47
CA ALA A 129 -20.33 8.83 -10.48
C ALA A 129 -20.15 7.29 -10.59
N GLN A 130 -20.11 6.78 -11.81
CA GLN A 130 -19.86 5.34 -12.06
C GLN A 130 -18.42 4.96 -11.70
N GLN A 131 -17.42 5.82 -12.02
CA GLN A 131 -16.03 5.61 -11.59
C GLN A 131 -15.94 5.55 -10.06
N ALA A 132 -16.53 6.52 -9.36
CA ALA A 132 -16.53 6.56 -7.90
C ALA A 132 -17.20 5.31 -7.30
N GLN A 133 -18.38 4.95 -7.78
CA GLN A 133 -19.09 3.75 -7.33
C GLN A 133 -18.25 2.48 -7.54
N TYR A 134 -17.66 2.29 -8.72
CA TYR A 134 -16.78 1.16 -8.99
C TYR A 134 -15.60 1.11 -8.01
N LEU A 135 -14.97 2.25 -7.73
CA LEU A 135 -13.80 2.33 -6.87
C LEU A 135 -14.09 2.10 -5.38
N THR A 136 -15.35 2.20 -4.92
CA THR A 136 -15.72 1.86 -3.54
C THR A 136 -15.48 0.39 -3.21
N HIS A 137 -15.40 -0.49 -4.19
CA HIS A 137 -15.19 -1.93 -4.01
C HIS A 137 -13.70 -2.35 -3.88
N PHE A 138 -12.76 -1.41 -3.71
CA PHE A 138 -11.31 -1.71 -3.72
C PHE A 138 -10.61 -1.47 -2.36
N ARG A 139 -11.35 -1.45 -1.26
CA ARG A 139 -10.82 -1.28 0.10
C ARG A 139 -10.41 -2.62 0.75
N ALA A 140 -9.84 -2.51 1.96
CA ALA A 140 -9.37 -3.66 2.73
C ALA A 140 -10.44 -4.71 3.02
N ASP A 141 -11.70 -4.32 3.18
CA ASP A 141 -12.82 -5.22 3.42
C ASP A 141 -13.07 -6.18 2.24
N ALA A 142 -13.08 -5.67 1.02
CA ALA A 142 -13.23 -6.50 -0.17
C ALA A 142 -11.98 -7.36 -0.43
N ILE A 143 -10.77 -6.84 -0.16
CA ILE A 143 -9.52 -7.60 -0.27
C ILE A 143 -9.51 -8.80 0.68
N VAL A 144 -10.01 -8.65 1.91
CA VAL A 144 -10.12 -9.76 2.87
C VAL A 144 -11.08 -10.84 2.36
N ARG A 145 -12.21 -10.46 1.79
CA ARG A 145 -13.18 -11.43 1.22
C ARG A 145 -12.59 -12.17 0.03
N ASP A 146 -11.84 -11.48 -0.84
CA ASP A 146 -11.12 -12.13 -1.94
C ASP A 146 -10.11 -13.15 -1.42
N ALA A 147 -9.37 -12.78 -0.37
CA ALA A 147 -8.38 -13.67 0.23
C ALA A 147 -9.06 -14.91 0.85
N GLU A 148 -10.22 -14.77 1.49
CA GLU A 148 -10.98 -15.91 2.00
C GLU A 148 -11.44 -16.86 0.88
N LEU A 149 -11.92 -16.34 -0.26
CA LEU A 149 -12.23 -17.15 -1.43
C LEU A 149 -11.00 -17.89 -1.97
N LEU A 150 -9.83 -17.26 -1.96
CA LEU A 150 -8.58 -17.93 -2.33
C LEU A 150 -8.21 -19.01 -1.31
N ARG A 151 -8.36 -18.76 0.00
CA ARG A 151 -8.10 -19.74 1.06
C ARG A 151 -8.98 -20.97 0.91
N GLU A 152 -10.27 -20.78 0.71
CA GLU A 152 -11.24 -21.86 0.47
C GLU A 152 -10.88 -22.65 -0.79
N HIS A 153 -10.52 -21.95 -1.88
CA HIS A 153 -10.08 -22.58 -3.12
C HIS A 153 -8.83 -23.45 -2.93
N LEU A 154 -7.89 -23.02 -2.10
CA LEU A 154 -6.69 -23.79 -1.75
C LEU A 154 -6.97 -24.94 -0.76
N GLY A 155 -8.17 -25.01 -0.21
CA GLY A 155 -8.62 -26.09 0.69
C GLY A 155 -7.89 -26.09 2.04
N VAL A 156 -7.54 -24.91 2.58
CA VAL A 156 -6.88 -24.78 3.88
C VAL A 156 -7.77 -24.10 4.90
N ASP A 157 -7.73 -24.59 6.15
CA ASP A 157 -8.54 -24.07 7.24
C ASP A 157 -8.01 -22.73 7.74
N THR A 158 -6.69 -22.62 7.86
CA THR A 158 -6.01 -21.41 8.37
C THR A 158 -4.72 -21.12 7.58
N TRP A 159 -4.29 -19.89 7.64
CA TRP A 159 -2.99 -19.44 7.12
C TRP A 159 -2.41 -18.31 7.97
N SER A 160 -1.12 -18.03 7.81
CA SER A 160 -0.47 -16.88 8.44
C SER A 160 -0.53 -15.66 7.52
N LEU A 161 -0.53 -14.46 8.11
CA LEU A 161 -0.54 -13.18 7.39
C LEU A 161 0.74 -12.38 7.67
N LEU A 162 1.27 -11.73 6.65
CA LEU A 162 2.34 -10.74 6.73
C LEU A 162 1.89 -9.47 6.02
N GLY A 163 1.47 -8.47 6.78
CA GLY A 163 1.01 -7.18 6.26
C GLY A 163 2.08 -6.09 6.35
N GLN A 164 2.38 -5.44 5.24
CA GLN A 164 3.28 -4.30 5.19
C GLN A 164 2.50 -3.03 4.85
N SER A 165 2.61 -1.96 5.68
CA SER A 165 1.92 -0.69 5.47
C SER A 165 0.41 -0.91 5.34
N PHE A 166 -0.26 -0.47 4.27
CA PHE A 166 -1.68 -0.78 3.99
C PHE A 166 -2.01 -2.28 4.04
N GLY A 167 -1.06 -3.16 3.73
CA GLY A 167 -1.24 -4.61 3.95
C GLY A 167 -1.45 -4.97 5.42
N GLY A 168 -0.90 -4.19 6.35
CA GLY A 168 -1.19 -4.31 7.77
C GLY A 168 -2.60 -3.81 8.14
N PHE A 169 -3.10 -2.76 7.48
CA PHE A 169 -4.51 -2.34 7.60
C PHE A 169 -5.44 -3.47 7.16
N THR A 170 -5.11 -4.12 6.04
CA THR A 170 -5.83 -5.29 5.55
C THR A 170 -5.72 -6.47 6.52
N THR A 171 -4.55 -6.71 7.14
CA THR A 171 -4.37 -7.73 8.19
C THR A 171 -5.23 -7.43 9.42
N LEU A 172 -5.31 -6.16 9.85
CA LEU A 172 -6.18 -5.76 10.96
C LEU A 172 -7.67 -5.99 10.62
N ARG A 173 -8.07 -5.64 9.38
CA ARG A 173 -9.41 -5.94 8.89
C ARG A 173 -9.68 -7.44 8.88
N TYR A 174 -8.68 -8.26 8.52
CA TYR A 174 -8.77 -9.70 8.55
C TYR A 174 -9.06 -10.23 9.96
N LEU A 175 -8.33 -9.73 10.96
CA LEU A 175 -8.55 -10.08 12.37
C LEU A 175 -9.93 -9.62 12.87
N SER A 176 -10.43 -8.50 12.36
CA SER A 176 -11.77 -7.98 12.70
C SER A 176 -12.91 -8.79 12.07
N ALA A 177 -12.70 -9.44 10.93
CA ALA A 177 -13.76 -10.06 10.15
C ALA A 177 -13.69 -11.60 10.10
N ALA A 178 -12.48 -12.18 10.12
CA ALA A 178 -12.22 -13.59 9.87
C ALA A 178 -11.03 -14.12 10.71
N ALA A 179 -10.95 -13.73 11.98
CA ALA A 179 -9.84 -14.15 12.87
C ALA A 179 -9.67 -15.67 12.96
N ALA A 180 -10.75 -16.43 12.82
CA ALA A 180 -10.73 -17.91 12.86
C ALA A 180 -9.94 -18.53 11.70
N SER A 181 -9.77 -17.83 10.59
CA SER A 181 -8.97 -18.25 9.42
C SER A 181 -7.48 -17.89 9.55
N VAL A 182 -7.06 -17.24 10.65
CA VAL A 182 -5.70 -16.73 10.82
C VAL A 182 -4.95 -17.51 11.89
N GLU A 183 -3.85 -18.16 11.50
CA GLU A 183 -2.96 -18.85 12.41
C GLU A 183 -2.00 -17.90 13.14
N THR A 184 -1.41 -16.95 12.40
CA THR A 184 -0.48 -15.94 12.93
C THR A 184 -0.61 -14.64 12.14
N ALA A 185 -0.61 -13.51 12.83
CA ALA A 185 -0.67 -12.17 12.18
C ALA A 185 0.63 -11.40 12.42
N LEU A 186 1.33 -11.05 11.34
CA LEU A 186 2.57 -10.28 11.37
C LEU A 186 2.36 -8.92 10.70
N PHE A 187 2.76 -7.85 11.39
CA PHE A 187 2.64 -6.47 10.92
C PHE A 187 4.00 -5.80 10.80
N THR A 188 4.17 -4.99 9.79
CA THR A 188 5.36 -4.16 9.63
C THR A 188 4.98 -2.77 9.13
N GLY A 189 5.07 -1.75 10.02
CA GLY A 189 4.71 -0.36 9.74
C GLY A 189 3.26 -0.18 9.27
N GLY A 190 2.30 -0.98 9.77
CA GLY A 190 0.98 -1.03 9.18
C GLY A 190 -0.17 -1.29 10.16
N ILE A 191 -0.13 -0.78 11.38
CA ILE A 191 -1.29 -0.81 12.28
C ILE A 191 -1.93 0.57 12.27
N PRO A 192 -3.15 0.74 11.67
CA PRO A 192 -3.81 2.05 11.58
C PRO A 192 -4.41 2.50 12.90
N SER A 193 -4.77 3.78 12.98
CA SER A 193 -5.74 4.28 13.95
C SER A 193 -7.13 3.69 13.66
N LEU A 194 -7.98 3.65 14.68
CA LEU A 194 -9.39 3.30 14.55
C LEU A 194 -10.28 4.52 14.73
N GLY A 195 -11.49 4.43 14.19
CA GLY A 195 -12.50 5.46 14.33
C GLY A 195 -12.37 6.61 13.32
N PRO A 196 -13.23 7.64 13.47
CA PRO A 196 -13.45 8.65 12.43
C PRO A 196 -12.44 9.80 12.39
N ASP A 197 -11.48 9.87 13.34
CA ASP A 197 -10.56 11.02 13.47
C ASP A 197 -9.32 10.87 12.57
N MET A 198 -9.53 10.95 11.27
CA MET A 198 -8.44 10.94 10.28
C MET A 198 -7.61 12.23 10.29
N GLU A 199 -8.24 13.36 10.66
CA GLU A 199 -7.57 14.67 10.60
C GLU A 199 -6.42 14.75 11.59
N SER A 200 -6.58 14.18 12.79
CA SER A 200 -5.49 14.11 13.78
C SER A 200 -4.32 13.25 13.28
N VAL A 201 -4.60 12.15 12.58
CA VAL A 201 -3.54 11.31 11.98
C VAL A 201 -2.77 12.11 10.93
N TYR A 202 -3.46 12.77 10.01
CA TYR A 202 -2.81 13.58 8.97
C TYR A 202 -2.06 14.79 9.55
N ARG A 203 -2.56 15.41 10.61
CA ARG A 203 -1.82 16.47 11.32
C ARG A 203 -0.49 15.94 11.85
N THR A 204 -0.51 14.79 12.50
CA THR A 204 0.71 14.13 13.01
C THR A 204 1.69 13.80 11.90
N THR A 205 1.22 13.26 10.78
CA THR A 205 2.10 12.94 9.64
C THR A 205 2.66 14.19 8.97
N TRP A 206 1.88 15.29 8.87
CA TRP A 206 2.39 16.58 8.40
C TRP A 206 3.48 17.16 9.30
N GLU A 207 3.26 17.16 10.61
CA GLU A 207 4.28 17.61 11.59
C GLU A 207 5.54 16.74 11.50
N GLY A 208 5.38 15.43 11.37
CA GLY A 208 6.46 14.47 11.16
C GLY A 208 7.25 14.75 9.89
N MET A 209 6.56 15.02 8.77
CA MET A 209 7.21 15.33 7.50
C MET A 209 7.92 16.68 7.51
N ALA A 210 7.35 17.70 8.15
CA ALA A 210 8.00 18.99 8.33
C ALA A 210 9.30 18.84 9.16
N ALA A 211 9.26 18.10 10.27
CA ALA A 211 10.42 17.81 11.08
C ALA A 211 11.51 17.03 10.30
N ARG A 212 11.11 16.07 9.45
CA ARG A 212 12.03 15.32 8.57
C ARG A 212 12.68 16.22 7.53
N SER A 213 11.92 17.14 6.94
CA SER A 213 12.43 18.14 6.01
C SER A 213 13.49 19.01 6.68
N GLU A 214 13.21 19.53 7.85
CA GLU A 214 14.18 20.36 8.60
C GLU A 214 15.44 19.57 9.01
N ARG A 215 15.30 18.29 9.41
CA ARG A 215 16.47 17.43 9.67
C ARG A 215 17.31 17.20 8.41
N HIS A 216 16.66 17.04 7.25
CA HIS A 216 17.36 16.90 5.98
C HIS A 216 18.14 18.19 5.63
N TRP A 217 17.49 19.36 5.74
CA TRP A 217 18.12 20.66 5.47
C TRP A 217 19.30 20.93 6.41
N ALA A 218 19.20 20.51 7.68
CA ALA A 218 20.29 20.63 8.65
C ALA A 218 21.47 19.70 8.30
N ARG A 219 21.18 18.49 7.81
CA ARG A 219 22.19 17.51 7.42
C ARG A 219 22.90 17.86 6.12
N PHE A 220 22.19 18.43 5.16
CA PHE A 220 22.69 18.80 3.84
C PHE A 220 22.48 20.30 3.58
N PRO A 221 23.33 21.17 4.15
CA PRO A 221 23.23 22.61 3.94
C PRO A 221 23.32 22.95 2.44
N GLY A 222 22.41 23.78 1.95
CA GLY A 222 22.28 24.13 0.54
C GLY A 222 21.21 23.36 -0.22
N ASP A 223 20.72 22.22 0.27
CA ASP A 223 19.63 21.51 -0.39
C ASP A 223 18.30 22.26 -0.30
N ARG A 224 18.08 22.99 0.79
CA ARG A 224 16.89 23.87 0.90
C ARG A 224 16.88 24.96 -0.16
N ASP A 225 18.05 25.56 -0.48
CA ASP A 225 18.15 26.58 -1.52
C ASP A 225 17.94 25.96 -2.91
N ARG A 226 18.45 24.75 -3.15
CA ARG A 226 18.18 24.00 -4.38
C ARG A 226 16.69 23.69 -4.51
N MET A 227 16.04 23.29 -3.41
CA MET A 227 14.59 23.06 -3.40
C MET A 227 13.79 24.33 -3.72
N ARG A 228 14.21 25.51 -3.20
CA ARG A 228 13.58 26.80 -3.58
C ARG A 228 13.67 27.07 -5.06
N VAL A 229 14.84 26.82 -5.67
CA VAL A 229 14.99 26.95 -7.13
C VAL A 229 14.01 26.05 -7.89
N LEU A 230 13.79 24.83 -7.41
CA LEU A 230 12.82 23.92 -8.03
C LEU A 230 11.37 24.39 -7.83
N VAL A 231 11.03 24.93 -6.66
CA VAL A 231 9.73 25.55 -6.38
C VAL A 231 9.49 26.73 -7.33
N ASP A 232 10.45 27.67 -7.45
CA ASP A 232 10.36 28.83 -8.36
C ASP A 232 10.17 28.39 -9.82
N ARG A 233 10.81 27.28 -10.23
CA ARG A 233 10.64 26.69 -11.56
C ARG A 233 9.25 26.05 -11.73
N ALA A 234 8.74 25.39 -10.70
CA ALA A 234 7.41 24.78 -10.69
C ALA A 234 6.32 25.86 -10.81
N GLU A 235 6.39 26.93 -9.99
CA GLU A 235 5.48 28.08 -10.04
C GLU A 235 5.49 28.77 -11.40
N ALA A 236 6.67 28.92 -11.99
CA ALA A 236 6.81 29.49 -13.35
C ALA A 236 6.42 28.53 -14.47
N GLY A 237 5.94 27.29 -14.17
CA GLY A 237 5.58 26.26 -15.15
C GLY A 237 6.75 25.79 -16.02
N ARG A 238 7.98 25.91 -15.51
CA ARG A 238 9.23 25.55 -16.21
C ARG A 238 9.80 24.21 -15.77
N LEU A 239 9.33 23.65 -14.63
CA LEU A 239 9.73 22.32 -14.17
C LEU A 239 8.97 21.27 -14.99
N ARG A 240 9.72 20.35 -15.63
CA ARG A 240 9.12 19.37 -16.55
C ARG A 240 9.74 17.99 -16.37
N LEU A 241 8.92 16.96 -16.59
CA LEU A 241 9.35 15.58 -16.75
C LEU A 241 9.80 15.29 -18.20
N PRO A 242 10.44 14.13 -18.47
CA PRO A 242 10.97 13.80 -19.82
C PRO A 242 9.94 13.86 -20.93
N GLY A 243 8.67 13.55 -20.66
CA GLY A 243 7.55 13.65 -21.61
C GLY A 243 7.02 15.08 -21.83
N GLY A 244 7.65 16.11 -21.23
CA GLY A 244 7.21 17.49 -21.30
C GLY A 244 6.08 17.86 -20.32
N GLN A 245 5.60 16.92 -19.51
CA GLN A 245 4.60 17.16 -18.47
C GLN A 245 5.14 18.17 -17.45
N LYS A 246 4.31 19.14 -17.08
CA LYS A 246 4.65 20.10 -16.02
C LYS A 246 4.56 19.43 -14.67
N VAL A 247 5.44 19.86 -13.76
CA VAL A 247 5.38 19.50 -12.36
C VAL A 247 5.05 20.75 -11.57
N GLY A 248 3.89 20.78 -10.93
CA GLY A 248 3.47 21.84 -10.02
C GLY A 248 4.13 21.70 -8.65
N VAL A 249 3.91 22.69 -7.79
CA VAL A 249 4.55 22.75 -6.47
C VAL A 249 4.10 21.60 -5.58
N GLU A 250 2.80 21.33 -5.53
CA GLU A 250 2.28 20.25 -4.69
C GLU A 250 2.73 18.88 -5.17
N ARG A 251 2.80 18.65 -6.48
CA ARG A 251 3.38 17.43 -7.03
C ARG A 251 4.87 17.32 -6.71
N LEU A 252 5.65 18.39 -6.85
CA LEU A 252 7.08 18.42 -6.51
C LEU A 252 7.33 18.06 -5.05
N ARG A 253 6.56 18.60 -4.10
CA ARG A 253 6.71 18.35 -2.66
C ARG A 253 6.60 16.86 -2.29
N ARG A 254 5.96 16.03 -3.14
CA ARG A 254 5.82 14.57 -2.93
C ARG A 254 7.14 13.81 -3.03
N ILE A 255 8.23 14.41 -3.54
CA ILE A 255 9.56 13.79 -3.43
C ILE A 255 9.96 13.54 -1.97
N GLY A 256 9.30 14.20 -1.03
CA GLY A 256 9.41 13.94 0.41
C GLY A 256 9.08 12.50 0.82
N MET A 257 8.36 11.74 0.00
CA MET A 257 8.20 10.29 0.18
C MET A 257 9.54 9.53 0.28
N LEU A 258 10.62 10.10 -0.23
CA LEU A 258 11.96 9.54 -0.02
C LEU A 258 12.37 9.56 1.45
N LEU A 259 11.98 10.60 2.21
CA LEU A 259 12.37 10.76 3.63
C LEU A 259 11.76 9.71 4.58
N GLY A 260 10.77 8.95 4.14
CA GLY A 260 10.23 7.81 4.89
C GLY A 260 10.87 6.46 4.53
N ARG A 261 11.94 6.46 3.73
CA ARG A 261 12.65 5.25 3.28
C ARG A 261 14.08 5.22 3.81
N SER A 262 14.60 4.01 4.00
CA SER A 262 16.03 3.83 4.29
C SER A 262 16.88 4.46 3.19
N GLN A 263 17.91 5.22 3.56
CA GLN A 263 18.77 5.99 2.65
C GLN A 263 18.02 7.08 1.85
N GLY A 264 16.81 7.42 2.21
CA GLY A 264 16.00 8.39 1.47
C GLY A 264 16.54 9.81 1.52
N GLN A 265 17.21 10.20 2.63
CA GLN A 265 17.87 11.51 2.72
C GLN A 265 19.00 11.62 1.71
N GLU A 266 19.82 10.58 1.55
CA GLU A 266 20.91 10.54 0.58
C GLU A 266 20.38 10.57 -0.85
N GLN A 267 19.30 9.81 -1.13
CA GLN A 267 18.66 9.81 -2.45
C GLN A 267 18.11 11.20 -2.81
N LEU A 268 17.47 11.87 -1.85
CA LEU A 268 16.98 13.24 -2.03
C LEU A 268 18.13 14.22 -2.27
N HIS A 269 19.22 14.12 -1.48
CA HIS A 269 20.41 14.94 -1.66
C HIS A 269 21.02 14.78 -3.06
N HIS A 270 21.15 13.54 -3.55
CA HIS A 270 21.67 13.27 -4.89
C HIS A 270 20.75 13.83 -5.98
N LEU A 271 19.43 13.68 -5.85
CA LEU A 271 18.46 14.26 -6.78
C LEU A 271 18.60 15.80 -6.83
N LEU A 272 18.60 16.45 -5.68
CA LEU A 272 18.73 17.91 -5.57
C LEU A 272 20.10 18.43 -6.04
N GLY A 273 21.12 17.57 -6.05
CA GLY A 273 22.47 17.89 -6.53
C GLY A 273 22.60 17.93 -8.06
N LEU A 274 21.63 17.39 -8.80
CA LEU A 274 21.66 17.40 -10.26
C LEU A 274 21.28 18.78 -10.82
N ASP A 275 21.80 19.09 -12.02
CA ASP A 275 21.39 20.27 -12.76
C ASP A 275 19.90 20.12 -13.18
N PRO A 276 18.99 21.02 -12.77
CA PRO A 276 17.58 20.96 -13.10
C PRO A 276 17.24 20.99 -14.61
N ASP A 277 18.19 21.38 -15.45
CA ASP A 277 18.05 21.38 -16.91
C ASP A 277 18.59 20.09 -17.56
N SER A 278 19.17 19.19 -16.76
CA SER A 278 19.73 17.95 -17.25
C SER A 278 18.65 16.87 -17.49
N PRO A 279 18.83 16.01 -18.50
CA PRO A 279 17.98 14.83 -18.66
C PRO A 279 18.01 13.89 -17.45
N ALA A 280 19.15 13.76 -16.77
CA ALA A 280 19.30 12.94 -15.56
C ALA A 280 18.33 13.41 -14.48
N PHE A 281 18.32 14.71 -14.17
CA PHE A 281 17.38 15.27 -13.20
C PHE A 281 15.92 14.99 -13.56
N ALA A 282 15.54 15.23 -14.82
CA ALA A 282 14.14 15.04 -15.25
C ALA A 282 13.67 13.58 -15.09
N HIS A 283 14.54 12.61 -15.43
CA HIS A 283 14.23 11.18 -15.29
C HIS A 283 14.23 10.73 -13.82
N ASP A 284 15.18 11.19 -13.02
CA ASP A 284 15.27 10.85 -11.60
C ASP A 284 14.12 11.47 -10.81
N LEU A 285 13.73 12.72 -11.14
CA LEU A 285 12.53 13.35 -10.59
C LEU A 285 11.27 12.54 -10.92
N ALA A 286 11.10 12.10 -12.17
CA ALA A 286 9.96 11.26 -12.57
C ALA A 286 9.92 9.95 -11.77
N GLY A 287 11.07 9.33 -11.51
CA GLY A 287 11.19 8.13 -10.70
C GLY A 287 10.95 8.35 -9.19
N ALA A 288 11.16 9.57 -8.71
CA ALA A 288 10.98 9.94 -7.30
C ALA A 288 9.53 10.30 -6.95
N LEU A 289 8.71 10.69 -7.93
CA LEU A 289 7.30 11.05 -7.72
C LEU A 289 6.46 9.78 -7.45
N PRO A 290 5.72 9.72 -6.33
CA PRO A 290 5.10 8.48 -5.85
C PRO A 290 3.77 8.13 -6.52
N PHE A 291 3.01 9.13 -6.94
CA PHE A 291 1.67 8.98 -7.51
C PHE A 291 1.70 9.19 -9.02
N GLY A 292 0.91 8.42 -9.76
CA GLY A 292 0.82 8.51 -11.21
C GLY A 292 -0.03 7.42 -11.82
N GLY A 293 -0.10 7.37 -13.15
CA GLY A 293 -0.91 6.43 -13.91
C GLY A 293 -0.48 4.95 -13.80
N ARG A 294 0.72 4.66 -13.28
CA ARG A 294 1.19 3.29 -13.05
C ARG A 294 0.29 2.52 -12.06
N ASN A 295 -0.23 3.20 -11.04
CA ASN A 295 -1.09 2.65 -10.01
C ASN A 295 -2.06 3.73 -9.47
N PRO A 296 -3.04 4.13 -10.27
CA PRO A 296 -3.92 5.27 -9.95
C PRO A 296 -4.70 5.07 -8.65
N ILE A 297 -5.03 3.83 -8.28
CA ILE A 297 -5.67 3.52 -7.00
C ILE A 297 -4.91 4.13 -5.82
N TYR A 298 -3.56 4.18 -5.87
CA TYR A 298 -2.78 4.73 -4.78
C TYR A 298 -3.18 6.18 -4.44
N ALA A 299 -3.40 7.01 -5.45
CA ALA A 299 -3.88 8.37 -5.23
C ALA A 299 -5.39 8.42 -4.95
N VAL A 300 -6.19 7.72 -5.77
CA VAL A 300 -7.64 7.92 -5.86
C VAL A 300 -8.38 7.45 -4.61
N ILE A 301 -7.95 6.33 -4.00
CA ILE A 301 -8.59 5.79 -2.79
C ILE A 301 -7.68 5.83 -1.55
N HIS A 302 -6.57 6.59 -1.60
CA HIS A 302 -5.62 6.62 -0.48
C HIS A 302 -6.28 6.99 0.85
N GLU A 303 -7.02 8.09 0.88
CA GLU A 303 -7.69 8.52 2.11
C GLU A 303 -8.76 7.52 2.60
N SER A 304 -9.44 6.83 1.67
CA SER A 304 -10.46 5.86 2.04
C SER A 304 -9.92 4.68 2.84
N CYS A 305 -8.60 4.42 2.76
CA CYS A 305 -7.94 3.39 3.56
C CYS A 305 -7.89 3.72 5.05
N TRP A 306 -7.94 4.99 5.40
CA TRP A 306 -8.00 5.50 6.77
C TRP A 306 -9.42 5.72 7.26
N ALA A 307 -10.41 5.76 6.35
CA ALA A 307 -11.79 6.05 6.69
C ALA A 307 -12.44 4.87 7.42
N ASP A 308 -12.80 5.06 8.67
CA ASP A 308 -13.46 4.07 9.52
C ASP A 308 -14.78 4.65 10.08
N GLY A 309 -15.84 4.57 9.28
CA GLY A 309 -17.16 5.11 9.62
C GLY A 309 -17.30 6.61 9.41
N THR A 310 -16.61 7.18 8.44
CA THR A 310 -16.61 8.64 8.18
C THR A 310 -16.46 8.95 6.67
N VAL A 311 -16.72 10.19 6.30
CA VAL A 311 -16.28 10.78 5.03
C VAL A 311 -14.84 11.25 5.16
N THR A 312 -14.08 11.24 4.08
CA THR A 312 -12.68 11.70 4.11
C THR A 312 -12.59 13.22 3.96
N ASP A 313 -13.39 13.79 3.07
CA ASP A 313 -13.48 15.23 2.79
C ASP A 313 -12.09 15.90 2.67
N TRP A 314 -11.15 15.25 2.01
CA TRP A 314 -9.78 15.71 1.83
C TRP A 314 -9.08 16.02 3.17
N ALA A 315 -9.11 15.08 4.10
CA ALA A 315 -8.57 15.23 5.44
C ALA A 315 -7.08 15.62 5.46
N ALA A 316 -6.27 15.10 4.54
CA ALA A 316 -4.86 15.46 4.43
C ALA A 316 -4.66 16.94 4.06
N GLU A 317 -5.52 17.48 3.16
CA GLU A 317 -5.48 18.89 2.75
C GLU A 317 -5.94 19.82 3.89
N ARG A 318 -7.01 19.44 4.59
CA ARG A 318 -7.54 20.22 5.72
C ARG A 318 -6.60 20.23 6.92
N ALA A 319 -5.92 19.11 7.17
CA ALA A 319 -4.98 18.96 8.28
C ALA A 319 -3.64 19.65 8.07
N MET A 320 -3.35 20.18 6.87
CA MET A 320 -2.07 20.83 6.56
C MET A 320 -1.83 22.03 7.47
N PRO A 321 -0.76 22.05 8.29
CA PRO A 321 -0.42 23.19 9.13
C PRO A 321 -0.14 24.47 8.32
N GLY A 322 -0.47 25.64 8.86
CA GLY A 322 -0.20 26.93 8.21
C GLY A 322 1.28 27.11 7.87
N THR A 323 2.18 26.72 8.75
CA THR A 323 3.65 26.78 8.52
C THR A 323 4.09 25.95 7.33
N VAL A 324 3.46 24.79 7.10
CA VAL A 324 3.73 23.93 5.94
C VAL A 324 3.15 24.53 4.66
N ARG A 325 1.99 25.18 4.78
CA ARG A 325 1.34 25.86 3.63
C ARG A 325 2.13 27.07 3.15
N GLU A 326 2.73 27.82 4.09
CA GLU A 326 3.49 29.04 3.82
C GLU A 326 4.93 28.74 3.31
N ASP A 327 5.48 27.57 3.61
CA ASP A 327 6.82 27.18 3.18
C ASP A 327 6.79 25.95 2.25
N PRO A 328 6.79 26.17 0.93
CA PRO A 328 6.76 25.07 -0.04
C PRO A 328 8.04 24.23 -0.09
N THR A 329 9.09 24.61 0.66
CA THR A 329 10.28 23.74 0.83
C THR A 329 10.08 22.65 1.86
N LEU A 330 9.04 22.73 2.70
CA LEU A 330 8.66 21.63 3.58
C LEU A 330 7.94 20.55 2.77
N LEU A 331 8.51 19.36 2.75
CA LEU A 331 8.13 18.28 1.87
C LEU A 331 6.88 17.53 2.39
N ALA A 332 6.16 16.92 1.49
CA ALA A 332 4.99 16.10 1.79
C ALA A 332 5.31 14.60 1.74
N GLY A 333 4.58 13.82 2.52
CA GLY A 333 4.54 12.37 2.46
C GLY A 333 3.33 11.86 1.67
N GLU A 334 2.62 10.88 2.24
CA GLU A 334 1.39 10.30 1.70
C GLU A 334 0.16 11.20 1.91
N HIS A 335 0.28 12.49 1.56
CA HIS A 335 -0.79 13.48 1.71
C HIS A 335 -1.40 13.74 0.33
N VAL A 336 -2.55 13.14 0.03
CA VAL A 336 -3.24 13.35 -1.25
C VAL A 336 -4.11 14.59 -1.16
N HIS A 337 -4.00 15.47 -2.16
CA HIS A 337 -4.75 16.72 -2.26
C HIS A 337 -5.42 16.83 -3.63
N ARG A 338 -6.41 17.72 -3.76
CA ARG A 338 -7.10 18.01 -5.00
C ARG A 338 -6.16 18.43 -6.13
N GLU A 339 -5.16 19.27 -5.82
CA GLU A 339 -4.18 19.76 -6.78
C GLU A 339 -3.42 18.62 -7.48
N LEU A 340 -3.20 17.50 -6.82
CA LEU A 340 -2.54 16.35 -7.44
C LEU A 340 -3.29 15.87 -8.68
N PHE A 341 -4.62 15.87 -8.62
CA PHE A 341 -5.48 15.47 -9.76
C PHE A 341 -5.58 16.52 -10.85
N THR A 342 -5.21 17.76 -10.59
CA THR A 342 -5.14 18.81 -11.61
C THR A 342 -3.75 18.99 -12.19
N GLU A 343 -2.71 18.76 -11.40
CA GLU A 343 -1.31 18.89 -11.80
C GLU A 343 -0.77 17.69 -12.57
N ASP A 344 -1.26 16.47 -12.27
CA ASP A 344 -0.81 15.24 -12.92
C ASP A 344 -1.76 14.83 -14.05
N PRO A 345 -1.34 14.90 -15.33
CA PRO A 345 -2.16 14.52 -16.47
C PRO A 345 -2.66 13.07 -16.46
N GLU A 346 -1.91 12.16 -15.80
CA GLU A 346 -2.31 10.74 -15.69
C GLU A 346 -3.41 10.54 -14.64
N LEU A 347 -3.56 11.50 -13.70
CA LEU A 347 -4.56 11.46 -12.65
C LEU A 347 -5.79 12.32 -12.93
N GLN A 348 -5.73 13.24 -13.92
CA GLN A 348 -6.84 14.16 -14.25
C GLN A 348 -8.16 13.44 -14.56
N VAL A 349 -8.10 12.27 -15.16
CA VAL A 349 -9.30 11.45 -15.48
C VAL A 349 -10.10 11.05 -14.24
N TRP A 350 -9.47 11.07 -13.07
CA TRP A 350 -10.05 10.67 -11.78
C TRP A 350 -10.51 11.86 -10.93
N ALA A 351 -10.28 13.11 -11.34
CA ALA A 351 -10.49 14.29 -10.50
C ALA A 351 -11.92 14.39 -9.95
N GLU A 352 -12.93 14.25 -10.79
CA GLU A 352 -14.33 14.34 -10.37
C GLU A 352 -14.75 13.10 -9.55
N ALA A 353 -14.25 11.92 -9.88
CA ALA A 353 -14.49 10.71 -9.08
C ALA A 353 -13.86 10.82 -7.70
N ALA A 354 -12.66 11.40 -7.58
CA ALA A 354 -11.99 11.62 -6.31
C ALA A 354 -12.77 12.59 -5.41
N GLU A 355 -13.38 13.65 -5.96
CA GLU A 355 -14.30 14.53 -5.21
C GLU A 355 -15.51 13.77 -4.67
N LEU A 356 -16.10 12.89 -5.47
CA LEU A 356 -17.24 12.07 -5.03
C LEU A 356 -16.82 11.06 -3.95
N LEU A 357 -15.66 10.44 -4.09
CA LEU A 357 -15.12 9.51 -3.09
C LEU A 357 -14.79 10.22 -1.78
N ALA A 358 -14.31 11.47 -1.83
CA ALA A 358 -14.06 12.27 -0.64
C ALA A 358 -15.36 12.56 0.16
N GLN A 359 -16.50 12.62 -0.51
CA GLN A 359 -17.81 12.82 0.11
C GLN A 359 -18.57 11.50 0.39
N HIS A 360 -17.99 10.36 0.00
CA HIS A 360 -18.63 9.07 0.22
C HIS A 360 -18.66 8.71 1.71
N PRO A 361 -19.83 8.31 2.27
CA PRO A 361 -19.93 7.88 3.66
C PRO A 361 -19.35 6.46 3.83
N TRP A 362 -18.04 6.39 4.03
CA TRP A 362 -17.35 5.10 4.14
C TRP A 362 -17.84 4.32 5.37
N PRO A 363 -18.19 3.04 5.22
CA PRO A 363 -18.57 2.21 6.35
C PRO A 363 -17.39 1.93 7.27
N ARG A 364 -17.68 1.50 8.52
CA ARG A 364 -16.63 1.05 9.44
C ARG A 364 -15.87 -0.15 8.86
N LEU A 365 -14.56 -0.09 8.97
CA LEU A 365 -13.67 -1.17 8.59
C LEU A 365 -13.42 -2.14 9.73
N TYR A 366 -13.37 -1.63 10.95
CA TYR A 366 -12.92 -2.39 12.10
C TYR A 366 -14.00 -2.51 13.16
N ASP A 367 -14.12 -3.71 13.74
CA ASP A 367 -14.94 -4.00 14.90
C ASP A 367 -13.98 -4.20 16.09
N GLU A 368 -14.01 -3.26 17.03
CA GLU A 368 -13.12 -3.29 18.19
C GLU A 368 -13.38 -4.47 19.12
N ASP A 369 -14.63 -4.90 19.26
CA ASP A 369 -14.97 -6.04 20.11
C ASP A 369 -14.48 -7.33 19.49
N ALA A 370 -14.58 -7.47 18.17
CA ALA A 370 -13.99 -8.59 17.44
C ALA A 370 -12.45 -8.60 17.56
N LEU A 371 -11.79 -7.44 17.49
CA LEU A 371 -10.34 -7.33 17.68
C LEU A 371 -9.92 -7.72 19.11
N ARG A 372 -10.67 -7.28 20.14
CA ARG A 372 -10.42 -7.68 21.54
C ARG A 372 -10.64 -9.17 21.78
N ALA A 373 -11.54 -9.79 21.01
CA ALA A 373 -11.82 -11.22 21.09
C ALA A 373 -10.88 -12.09 20.24
N ALA A 374 -10.09 -11.49 19.34
CA ALA A 374 -9.22 -12.21 18.43
C ALA A 374 -8.06 -12.90 19.19
N ASP A 375 -8.17 -14.22 19.39
CA ASP A 375 -7.14 -15.04 20.05
C ASP A 375 -6.07 -15.53 19.05
N VAL A 376 -5.56 -14.61 18.23
CA VAL A 376 -4.56 -14.89 17.20
C VAL A 376 -3.19 -14.44 17.68
N PRO A 377 -2.18 -15.34 17.75
CA PRO A 377 -0.82 -14.94 18.06
C PRO A 377 -0.27 -14.04 16.96
N GLY A 378 0.43 -12.98 17.34
CA GLY A 378 0.96 -12.04 16.36
C GLY A 378 2.16 -11.27 16.87
N ALA A 379 2.82 -10.59 15.92
CA ALA A 379 3.88 -9.65 16.22
C ALA A 379 3.84 -8.45 15.27
N ALA A 380 4.26 -7.30 15.78
CA ALA A 380 4.30 -6.06 15.01
C ALA A 380 5.63 -5.35 15.15
N ALA A 381 6.26 -5.01 14.02
CA ALA A 381 7.32 -4.02 13.97
C ALA A 381 6.68 -2.63 13.82
N VAL A 382 6.84 -1.81 14.84
CA VAL A 382 6.38 -0.42 14.89
C VAL A 382 7.62 0.46 14.81
N TYR A 383 7.73 1.26 13.74
CA TYR A 383 8.90 2.11 13.55
C TYR A 383 8.72 3.39 14.36
N TYR A 384 9.76 3.71 15.14
CA TYR A 384 9.70 4.79 16.14
C TYR A 384 9.34 6.14 15.54
N ASP A 385 9.90 6.44 14.39
CA ASP A 385 9.75 7.72 13.66
C ASP A 385 9.16 7.44 12.26
N ASP A 386 8.08 6.64 12.19
CA ASP A 386 7.42 6.32 10.93
C ASP A 386 6.82 7.59 10.29
N ALA A 387 7.09 7.79 8.99
CA ALA A 387 6.64 8.98 8.26
C ALA A 387 5.16 8.92 7.86
N TYR A 388 4.56 7.73 7.86
CA TYR A 388 3.26 7.48 7.24
C TYR A 388 2.24 6.88 8.21
N VAL A 389 2.68 5.96 9.07
CA VAL A 389 1.81 5.30 10.06
C VAL A 389 2.34 5.61 11.46
N PRO A 390 1.87 6.69 12.09
CA PRO A 390 2.44 7.18 13.34
C PRO A 390 2.37 6.16 14.46
N ARG A 391 3.48 6.02 15.19
CA ARG A 391 3.65 5.04 16.24
C ARG A 391 2.58 5.09 17.32
N GLU A 392 2.19 6.25 17.78
CA GLU A 392 1.22 6.43 18.86
C GLU A 392 -0.14 5.82 18.52
N TYR A 393 -0.60 5.96 17.29
CA TYR A 393 -1.86 5.34 16.83
C TYR A 393 -1.68 3.83 16.68
N SER A 394 -0.53 3.39 16.14
CA SER A 394 -0.23 1.96 16.02
C SER A 394 -0.22 1.27 17.37
N MET A 395 0.39 1.88 18.40
CA MET A 395 0.44 1.32 19.74
C MET A 395 -0.93 1.31 20.41
N ALA A 396 -1.74 2.36 20.21
CA ALA A 396 -3.11 2.41 20.75
C ALA A 396 -3.98 1.29 20.18
N THR A 397 -3.93 1.07 18.87
CA THR A 397 -4.66 -0.02 18.21
C THR A 397 -4.10 -1.40 18.57
N ALA A 398 -2.79 -1.56 18.62
CA ALA A 398 -2.14 -2.81 19.01
C ALA A 398 -2.56 -3.28 20.41
N ALA A 399 -2.83 -2.36 21.33
CA ALA A 399 -3.28 -2.66 22.69
C ALA A 399 -4.67 -3.34 22.75
N LEU A 400 -5.45 -3.30 21.67
CA LEU A 400 -6.73 -4.02 21.57
C LEU A 400 -6.54 -5.53 21.32
N LEU A 401 -5.41 -5.93 20.73
CA LEU A 401 -5.15 -7.30 20.31
C LEU A 401 -4.44 -8.08 21.45
N PRO A 402 -5.12 -9.03 22.11
CA PRO A 402 -4.64 -9.61 23.37
C PRO A 402 -3.34 -10.43 23.21
N ARG A 403 -3.06 -10.95 22.03
CA ARG A 403 -1.89 -11.79 21.76
C ARG A 403 -0.89 -11.15 20.80
N LEU A 404 -1.03 -9.88 20.49
CA LEU A 404 -0.09 -9.15 19.65
C LEU A 404 1.10 -8.66 20.49
N ARG A 405 2.31 -9.00 20.10
CA ARG A 405 3.56 -8.53 20.69
C ARG A 405 4.14 -7.42 19.81
N THR A 406 4.43 -6.27 20.37
CA THR A 406 4.94 -5.12 19.63
C THR A 406 6.44 -4.95 19.85
N TRP A 407 7.18 -4.78 18.77
CA TRP A 407 8.58 -4.37 18.76
C TRP A 407 8.69 -2.97 18.21
N VAL A 408 8.98 -2.00 19.10
CA VAL A 408 9.23 -0.60 18.69
C VAL A 408 10.72 -0.46 18.40
N THR A 409 11.06 0.00 17.20
CA THR A 409 12.46 0.14 16.77
C THR A 409 12.70 1.43 16.00
N SER A 410 13.87 2.05 16.25
CA SER A 410 14.38 3.21 15.50
C SER A 410 15.48 2.84 14.47
N GLU A 411 15.75 1.55 14.26
CA GLU A 411 16.76 1.10 13.31
C GLU A 411 16.34 1.24 11.86
N TYR A 412 15.03 1.30 11.61
CA TYR A 412 14.46 1.32 10.27
C TYR A 412 13.47 2.47 10.11
N GLU A 413 13.40 2.98 8.89
CA GLU A 413 12.27 3.78 8.42
C GLU A 413 11.08 2.86 8.05
N HIS A 414 10.00 3.41 7.52
CA HIS A 414 8.78 2.68 7.14
C HIS A 414 9.01 1.38 6.34
N GLY A 415 10.09 1.27 5.59
CA GLY A 415 10.43 0.14 4.74
C GLY A 415 11.27 -0.96 5.39
N GLY A 416 11.26 -1.11 6.73
CA GLY A 416 12.13 -2.04 7.47
C GLY A 416 12.11 -3.46 6.98
N LEU A 417 10.95 -4.01 6.59
CA LEU A 417 10.85 -5.36 6.02
C LEU A 417 11.74 -5.55 4.79
N ARG A 418 11.86 -4.53 3.94
CA ARG A 418 12.68 -4.60 2.72
C ARG A 418 14.16 -4.32 3.01
N SER A 419 14.43 -3.34 3.88
CA SER A 419 15.80 -2.86 4.13
C SER A 419 16.59 -3.73 5.09
N SER A 420 15.94 -4.53 5.94
CA SER A 420 16.59 -5.41 6.91
C SER A 420 17.05 -6.76 6.35
N GLY A 421 16.83 -7.03 5.07
CA GLY A 421 17.02 -8.38 4.55
C GLY A 421 16.02 -9.36 5.18
N GLN A 422 16.49 -10.29 6.00
CA GLN A 422 15.65 -11.26 6.73
C GLN A 422 15.32 -10.80 8.16
N GLY A 423 16.01 -9.77 8.67
CA GLY A 423 16.05 -9.44 10.10
C GLY A 423 14.71 -9.10 10.73
N VAL A 424 13.89 -8.24 10.08
CA VAL A 424 12.57 -7.87 10.62
C VAL A 424 11.64 -9.07 10.66
N LEU A 425 11.57 -9.87 9.57
CA LEU A 425 10.70 -11.04 9.54
C LEU A 425 11.13 -12.09 10.57
N ASP A 426 12.44 -12.32 10.74
CA ASP A 426 12.98 -13.24 11.72
C ASP A 426 12.58 -12.82 13.13
N HIS A 427 12.75 -11.53 13.45
CA HIS A 427 12.34 -10.95 14.73
C HIS A 427 10.84 -11.14 14.99
N LEU A 428 9.98 -10.84 14.00
CA LEU A 428 8.53 -10.98 14.14
C LEU A 428 8.10 -12.43 14.36
N LEU A 429 8.68 -13.37 13.63
CA LEU A 429 8.39 -14.80 13.80
C LEU A 429 8.81 -15.30 15.18
N ASP A 430 9.96 -14.87 15.69
CA ASP A 430 10.42 -15.24 17.04
C ASP A 430 9.53 -14.65 18.13
N LEU A 431 9.10 -13.39 17.99
CA LEU A 431 8.14 -12.78 18.92
C LEU A 431 6.80 -13.52 18.90
N ALA A 432 6.21 -13.75 17.73
CA ALA A 432 4.91 -14.40 17.61
C ALA A 432 4.92 -15.81 18.22
N LYS A 433 6.05 -16.54 18.09
CA LYS A 433 6.26 -17.89 18.65
C LYS A 433 6.71 -17.90 20.11
N GLY A 434 6.90 -16.74 20.74
CA GLY A 434 7.36 -16.64 22.10
C GLY A 434 8.82 -17.09 22.33
N ARG A 435 9.63 -17.09 21.27
CA ARG A 435 11.08 -17.39 21.36
C ARG A 435 11.89 -16.16 21.76
N ARG A 436 11.27 -14.98 21.71
CA ARG A 436 11.83 -13.69 22.10
C ARG A 436 10.80 -12.94 22.94
N GLU A 437 11.27 -12.15 23.89
CA GLU A 437 10.44 -11.19 24.64
C GLU A 437 10.34 -9.87 23.85
N ALA A 438 9.21 -9.15 24.01
CA ALA A 438 8.94 -7.89 23.34
C ALA A 438 9.70 -6.73 23.99
#